data_5167cfd7fb1818dff4588e8759b31394
#
_entry.id   5167cfd7fb1818dff4588e8759b31394
#
_cell.length_a   1.000
_cell.length_b   1.000
_cell.length_c   1.000
_cell.angle_alpha   90.00
_cell.angle_beta   90.00
_cell.angle_gamma   90.00
#
_symmetry.space_group_name_H-M   'P 1'
#
loop_
_entity.id
_entity.type
_entity.pdbx_description
1 polymer ?
#
loop_
_entity_poly.entity_id
_entity_poly.type
_entity_poly.pdbx_seq_one_letter_code
_entity_poly.pdbx_strand_id
1 'polypeptide(L)'
;MEKIVSLCKRRGFIFQSSEIYGGLNGFWDYGPLGAELKRNVKELWWKSMTRMRDDIVGLEATIIMHPKVWKASGHVDTFSDPMSTCRACKKLVRSDQVWEMLETVSWAEAVRAAAPGGQPDAAALLKWATGKGQRTAPNLALVQQPEAVLARIAARSAEAGASLHTLFQLLCTSAADGPLSSPCPHCGGELTEPRPFNLMFKTYVGPAATEEDVAYLRPETAQAIFVQFKNVLETSRVKVPFGICQIGKAFRNEVTPRNFTFRSREFEQMELEFFIKPDEVVQAQAGHIAKLSPGEVPATPQPDWGWELWHKYWVEERFRWYESVGLKRSSLEEYWQKPEELAHYARATVDILYKFPFGTQELEGIAARGDFDLSQHQTHSGKPMEYFDQEASQKYVPHVIEPSAGVDRLILALLCEAFEEEEVTDEKGGKEVRTVLRFSPRVAPIKVGIFPLLKNKPALVEKALEIQNLLRPLMNVFYDDGGAIGRRYRRQDEAGTPFCVTVDFDTIGENGPEKEGTVTLRHRDAMTQERVRIADLPALLLPLVS
;
A
#
# COMPACT_ATOMS: atom_id res chain seq x y z
N MET A 1 -10.77 11.56 2.12
CA MET A 1 -10.27 10.62 3.18
C MET A 1 -11.18 10.54 4.40
N GLU A 2 -11.56 11.62 5.06
CA GLU A 2 -12.37 11.59 6.29
C GLU A 2 -13.66 10.77 6.19
N LYS A 3 -14.41 10.92 5.10
CA LYS A 3 -15.63 10.14 4.84
C LYS A 3 -15.35 8.64 4.73
N ILE A 4 -14.26 8.25 4.05
CA ILE A 4 -13.85 6.85 3.91
C ILE A 4 -13.45 6.27 5.26
N VAL A 5 -12.63 6.98 6.04
CA VAL A 5 -12.23 6.55 7.40
C VAL A 5 -13.45 6.40 8.31
N SER A 6 -14.39 7.34 8.27
CA SER A 6 -15.64 7.27 9.02
C SER A 6 -16.50 6.06 8.61
N LEU A 7 -16.61 5.79 7.30
CA LEU A 7 -17.32 4.62 6.78
C LEU A 7 -16.64 3.32 7.23
N CYS A 8 -15.30 3.24 7.12
CA CYS A 8 -14.52 2.08 7.55
C CYS A 8 -14.78 1.74 9.02
N LYS A 9 -14.76 2.75 9.90
CA LYS A 9 -15.04 2.55 11.33
C LYS A 9 -16.48 2.12 11.56
N ARG A 10 -17.46 2.82 10.96
CA ARG A 10 -18.91 2.55 11.14
C ARG A 10 -19.32 1.17 10.63
N ARG A 11 -18.70 0.69 9.53
CA ARG A 11 -19.04 -0.59 8.89
C ARG A 11 -18.13 -1.75 9.28
N GLY A 12 -17.09 -1.51 10.09
CA GLY A 12 -16.22 -2.57 10.57
C GLY A 12 -15.23 -3.05 9.50
N PHE A 13 -14.66 -2.12 8.72
CA PHE A 13 -13.55 -2.43 7.83
C PHE A 13 -12.21 -2.31 8.54
N ILE A 14 -11.92 -1.15 9.12
CA ILE A 14 -10.61 -0.87 9.73
C ILE A 14 -10.81 -0.05 11.00
N PHE A 15 -10.12 -0.46 12.07
CA PHE A 15 -10.07 0.20 13.37
C PHE A 15 -8.64 0.58 13.72
N GLN A 16 -8.47 1.58 14.56
CA GLN A 16 -7.17 1.81 15.17
C GLN A 16 -6.88 0.71 16.18
N SER A 17 -5.68 0.14 16.14
CA SER A 17 -5.29 -0.91 17.08
C SER A 17 -5.29 -0.38 18.50
N SER A 18 -5.79 -1.20 19.45
CA SER A 18 -5.84 -0.87 20.87
C SER A 18 -6.58 0.43 21.22
N GLU A 19 -7.63 0.76 20.46
CA GLU A 19 -8.38 2.03 20.58
C GLU A 19 -8.89 2.30 22.00
N ILE A 20 -9.29 1.26 22.75
CA ILE A 20 -9.76 1.40 24.15
C ILE A 20 -8.70 1.95 25.12
N TYR A 21 -7.43 1.87 24.76
CA TYR A 21 -6.29 2.43 25.49
C TYR A 21 -5.73 3.71 24.86
N GLY A 22 -6.49 4.35 23.97
CA GLY A 22 -6.07 5.56 23.24
C GLY A 22 -5.46 5.30 21.87
N GLY A 23 -5.36 4.04 21.47
CA GLY A 23 -4.79 3.63 20.20
C GLY A 23 -3.27 3.67 20.14
N LEU A 24 -2.70 2.93 19.19
CA LEU A 24 -1.26 2.93 18.89
C LEU A 24 -1.05 3.43 17.46
N ASN A 25 -0.34 4.54 17.32
CA ASN A 25 -0.16 5.19 16.01
C ASN A 25 0.62 4.30 15.04
N GLY A 26 0.08 4.15 13.81
CA GLY A 26 0.70 3.34 12.76
C GLY A 26 0.41 1.84 12.87
N PHE A 27 -0.57 1.45 13.70
CA PHE A 27 -1.06 0.07 13.80
C PHE A 27 -2.58 0.05 13.61
N TRP A 28 -3.05 -0.87 12.78
CA TRP A 28 -4.44 -0.95 12.36
C TRP A 28 -4.96 -2.38 12.42
N ASP A 29 -6.17 -2.54 12.95
CA ASP A 29 -6.88 -3.80 13.00
C ASP A 29 -7.96 -3.83 11.92
N TYR A 30 -8.10 -4.96 11.23
CA TYR A 30 -9.17 -5.17 10.27
C TYR A 30 -10.38 -5.77 10.98
N GLY A 31 -11.50 -5.06 10.93
CA GLY A 31 -12.77 -5.56 11.43
C GLY A 31 -13.38 -6.65 10.52
N PRO A 32 -14.59 -7.16 10.82
CA PRO A 32 -15.16 -8.30 10.09
C PRO A 32 -15.23 -8.11 8.58
N LEU A 33 -15.71 -6.96 8.08
CA LEU A 33 -15.74 -6.69 6.63
C LEU A 33 -14.36 -6.47 6.04
N GLY A 34 -13.49 -5.80 6.77
CA GLY A 34 -12.11 -5.57 6.32
C GLY A 34 -11.29 -6.85 6.24
N ALA A 35 -11.44 -7.75 7.20
CA ALA A 35 -10.77 -9.04 7.21
C ALA A 35 -11.17 -9.90 6.01
N GLU A 36 -12.46 -9.95 5.68
CA GLU A 36 -12.95 -10.68 4.50
C GLU A 36 -12.50 -10.02 3.19
N LEU A 37 -12.55 -8.68 3.08
CA LEU A 37 -12.02 -7.97 1.92
C LEU A 37 -10.53 -8.29 1.71
N LYS A 38 -9.75 -8.20 2.77
CA LYS A 38 -8.30 -8.48 2.75
C LYS A 38 -8.00 -9.93 2.38
N ARG A 39 -8.78 -10.87 2.91
CA ARG A 39 -8.67 -12.30 2.59
C ARG A 39 -8.97 -12.56 1.11
N ASN A 40 -10.07 -12.01 0.58
CA ASN A 40 -10.43 -12.16 -0.84
C ASN A 40 -9.33 -11.64 -1.77
N VAL A 41 -8.76 -10.47 -1.47
CA VAL A 41 -7.65 -9.89 -2.25
C VAL A 41 -6.42 -10.79 -2.24
N LYS A 42 -6.03 -11.30 -1.06
CA LYS A 42 -4.88 -12.20 -0.93
C LYS A 42 -5.09 -13.52 -1.66
N GLU A 43 -6.27 -14.10 -1.57
CA GLU A 43 -6.62 -15.35 -2.27
C GLU A 43 -6.61 -15.15 -3.80
N LEU A 44 -7.15 -14.04 -4.31
CA LEU A 44 -7.11 -13.73 -5.74
C LEU A 44 -5.67 -13.54 -6.23
N TRP A 45 -4.82 -12.87 -5.46
CA TRP A 45 -3.40 -12.71 -5.80
C TRP A 45 -2.68 -14.06 -5.78
N TRP A 46 -2.84 -14.83 -4.70
CA TRP A 46 -2.24 -16.17 -4.57
C TRP A 46 -2.67 -17.10 -5.70
N LYS A 47 -3.97 -17.12 -6.03
CA LYS A 47 -4.52 -17.88 -7.15
C LYS A 47 -3.88 -17.46 -8.48
N SER A 48 -3.74 -16.16 -8.73
CA SER A 48 -3.13 -15.65 -9.97
C SER A 48 -1.66 -16.05 -10.12
N MET A 49 -0.93 -16.14 -9.00
CA MET A 49 0.50 -16.51 -8.99
C MET A 49 0.73 -18.01 -9.04
N THR A 50 0.04 -18.79 -8.22
CA THR A 50 0.38 -20.21 -8.00
C THR A 50 -0.52 -21.22 -8.72
N ARG A 51 -1.78 -20.83 -9.06
CA ARG A 51 -2.74 -21.76 -9.69
C ARG A 51 -2.98 -21.48 -11.17
N MET A 52 -2.84 -20.22 -11.58
CA MET A 52 -3.05 -19.81 -12.96
C MET A 52 -1.76 -19.80 -13.78
N ARG A 53 -0.64 -20.18 -13.14
CA ARG A 53 0.70 -20.25 -13.74
C ARG A 53 1.41 -21.52 -13.29
N ASP A 54 2.23 -22.08 -14.18
CA ASP A 54 3.04 -23.28 -13.93
C ASP A 54 4.49 -22.92 -13.52
N ASP A 55 4.87 -21.65 -13.65
CA ASP A 55 6.22 -21.14 -13.44
C ASP A 55 6.41 -20.42 -12.10
N ILE A 56 5.43 -20.47 -11.19
CA ILE A 56 5.53 -19.82 -9.86
C ILE A 56 5.11 -20.79 -8.77
N VAL A 57 5.89 -20.82 -7.70
CA VAL A 57 5.61 -21.59 -6.48
C VAL A 57 5.50 -20.66 -5.27
N GLY A 58 4.73 -21.09 -4.28
CA GLY A 58 4.50 -20.31 -3.06
C GLY A 58 5.47 -20.69 -1.94
N LEU A 59 5.81 -19.71 -1.12
CA LEU A 59 6.60 -19.85 0.10
C LEU A 59 5.89 -19.16 1.26
N GLU A 60 5.92 -19.75 2.45
CA GLU A 60 5.58 -19.09 3.70
C GLU A 60 6.77 -19.16 4.66
N ALA A 61 7.34 -18.02 5.02
CA ALA A 61 8.52 -17.94 5.86
C ALA A 61 8.24 -17.23 7.19
N THR A 62 9.13 -17.47 8.17
CA THR A 62 9.06 -16.87 9.50
C THR A 62 9.31 -15.36 9.47
N ILE A 63 8.70 -14.64 10.40
CA ILE A 63 8.92 -13.18 10.59
C ILE A 63 10.33 -12.92 11.13
N ILE A 64 10.77 -13.72 12.09
CA ILE A 64 12.10 -13.60 12.70
C ILE A 64 13.05 -14.56 11.97
N MET A 65 14.12 -14.01 11.42
CA MET A 65 15.16 -14.75 10.72
C MET A 65 16.53 -14.47 11.35
N HIS A 66 17.52 -15.25 10.98
CA HIS A 66 18.89 -15.09 11.48
C HIS A 66 19.41 -13.68 11.15
N PRO A 67 20.01 -12.93 12.11
CA PRO A 67 20.44 -11.54 11.92
C PRO A 67 21.40 -11.33 10.74
N LYS A 68 22.19 -12.34 10.37
CA LYS A 68 23.10 -12.28 9.22
C LYS A 68 22.37 -12.10 7.89
N VAL A 69 21.08 -12.48 7.79
CA VAL A 69 20.27 -12.25 6.59
C VAL A 69 20.15 -10.75 6.34
N TRP A 70 19.84 -9.99 7.38
CA TRP A 70 19.68 -8.54 7.31
C TRP A 70 21.00 -7.80 7.16
N LYS A 71 22.10 -8.39 7.61
CA LYS A 71 23.44 -7.86 7.33
C LYS A 71 23.85 -8.10 5.89
N ALA A 72 23.61 -9.28 5.36
CA ALA A 72 23.91 -9.61 3.96
C ALA A 72 23.15 -8.73 2.97
N SER A 73 21.87 -8.46 3.24
CA SER A 73 21.03 -7.58 2.42
C SER A 73 21.27 -6.08 2.64
N GLY A 74 22.12 -5.70 3.60
CA GLY A 74 22.44 -4.29 3.91
C GLY A 74 21.45 -3.58 4.85
N HIS A 75 20.32 -4.19 5.22
CA HIS A 75 19.27 -3.55 6.04
C HIS A 75 19.76 -3.09 7.42
N VAL A 76 20.68 -3.82 8.05
CA VAL A 76 21.24 -3.42 9.36
C VAL A 76 22.04 -2.13 9.24
N ASP A 77 22.77 -1.96 8.15
CA ASP A 77 23.75 -0.88 7.98
C ASP A 77 23.17 0.37 7.27
N THR A 78 22.23 0.21 6.34
CA THR A 78 21.76 1.29 5.44
C THR A 78 20.27 1.60 5.54
N PHE A 79 19.45 0.73 6.11
CA PHE A 79 18.00 0.95 6.19
C PHE A 79 17.64 1.91 7.32
N SER A 80 17.97 3.19 7.11
CA SER A 80 17.79 4.24 8.10
C SER A 80 17.30 5.55 7.48
N ASP A 81 16.46 6.27 8.23
CA ASP A 81 16.09 7.65 7.93
C ASP A 81 17.03 8.63 8.65
N PRO A 82 17.47 9.71 7.98
CA PRO A 82 18.23 10.77 8.64
C PRO A 82 17.27 11.61 9.50
N MET A 83 17.43 11.53 10.83
CA MET A 83 16.56 12.19 11.79
C MET A 83 17.25 13.31 12.54
N SER A 84 16.59 14.48 12.58
CA SER A 84 16.96 15.60 13.43
C SER A 84 15.93 15.84 14.53
N THR A 85 16.39 16.24 15.71
CA THR A 85 15.52 16.63 16.83
C THR A 85 15.49 18.14 16.95
N CYS A 86 14.31 18.74 17.06
CA CYS A 86 14.20 20.16 17.32
C CYS A 86 14.69 20.49 18.74
N ARG A 87 15.65 21.43 18.87
CA ARG A 87 16.21 21.86 20.17
C ARG A 87 15.14 22.49 21.07
N ALA A 88 14.15 23.17 20.49
CA ALA A 88 13.08 23.86 21.20
C ALA A 88 11.88 22.96 21.51
N CYS A 89 11.14 22.47 20.50
CA CYS A 89 9.90 21.71 20.71
C CYS A 89 10.11 20.19 20.90
N LYS A 90 11.35 19.69 20.81
CA LYS A 90 11.74 18.29 21.01
C LYS A 90 11.13 17.30 19.99
N LYS A 91 10.45 17.78 18.96
CA LYS A 91 9.91 16.92 17.91
C LYS A 91 11.04 16.40 17.03
N LEU A 92 10.91 15.14 16.62
CA LEU A 92 11.73 14.50 15.60
C LEU A 92 11.21 14.87 14.22
N VAL A 93 12.13 15.15 13.29
CA VAL A 93 11.83 15.49 11.88
C VAL A 93 12.79 14.74 10.98
N ARG A 94 12.33 14.22 9.87
CA ARG A 94 13.20 13.69 8.81
C ARG A 94 13.94 14.83 8.14
N SER A 95 15.27 14.79 8.21
CA SER A 95 16.11 15.89 7.76
C SER A 95 16.08 16.09 6.25
N ASP A 96 15.91 15.01 5.49
CA ASP A 96 15.74 15.01 4.04
C ASP A 96 14.41 15.62 3.56
N GLN A 97 13.37 15.64 4.41
CA GLN A 97 12.04 16.17 4.10
C GLN A 97 11.79 17.59 4.66
N VAL A 98 12.72 18.15 5.42
CA VAL A 98 12.54 19.47 6.06
C VAL A 98 12.14 20.55 5.06
N TRP A 99 12.80 20.58 3.90
CA TRP A 99 12.58 21.62 2.90
C TRP A 99 11.24 21.49 2.20
N GLU A 100 10.83 20.28 1.87
CA GLU A 100 9.50 19.99 1.34
C GLU A 100 8.40 20.36 2.35
N MET A 101 8.59 20.02 3.63
CA MET A 101 7.66 20.40 4.69
C MET A 101 7.53 21.92 4.84
N LEU A 102 8.63 22.66 4.70
CA LEU A 102 8.64 24.12 4.78
C LEU A 102 7.90 24.78 3.63
N GLU A 103 7.73 24.12 2.50
CA GLU A 103 6.94 24.64 1.37
C GLU A 103 5.46 24.78 1.68
N THR A 104 4.94 23.91 2.55
CA THR A 104 3.51 23.87 2.90
C THR A 104 3.16 24.55 4.24
N VAL A 105 4.18 24.97 5.01
CA VAL A 105 3.98 25.57 6.33
C VAL A 105 3.71 27.08 6.23
N SER A 106 2.61 27.54 6.80
CA SER A 106 2.13 28.92 6.69
C SER A 106 3.13 30.00 7.17
N TRP A 107 3.94 29.72 8.20
CA TRP A 107 4.94 30.68 8.64
C TRP A 107 6.11 30.79 7.66
N ALA A 108 6.51 29.68 7.04
CA ALA A 108 7.56 29.67 6.03
C ALA A 108 7.11 30.35 4.71
N GLU A 109 5.84 30.18 4.34
CA GLU A 109 5.23 30.91 3.22
C GLU A 109 5.29 32.42 3.45
N ALA A 110 4.98 32.89 4.66
CA ALA A 110 5.07 34.30 5.01
C ALA A 110 6.50 34.84 4.96
N VAL A 111 7.50 34.05 5.35
CA VAL A 111 8.93 34.38 5.22
C VAL A 111 9.34 34.45 3.75
N ARG A 112 8.92 33.51 2.90
CA ARG A 112 9.19 33.55 1.46
C ARG A 112 8.62 34.80 0.81
N ALA A 113 7.39 35.21 1.20
CA ALA A 113 6.78 36.44 0.70
C ALA A 113 7.57 37.71 1.09
N ALA A 114 8.28 37.67 2.22
CA ALA A 114 9.18 38.73 2.66
C ALA A 114 10.60 38.69 2.06
N ALA A 115 10.87 37.70 1.21
CA ALA A 115 12.18 37.50 0.55
C ALA A 115 12.01 37.17 -0.94
N PRO A 116 11.41 38.06 -1.75
CA PRO A 116 11.15 37.80 -3.16
C PRO A 116 12.47 37.58 -3.93
N GLY A 117 12.50 36.50 -4.72
CA GLY A 117 13.72 36.10 -5.45
C GLY A 117 14.90 35.66 -4.56
N GLY A 118 14.62 35.30 -3.29
CA GLY A 118 15.66 34.90 -2.32
C GLY A 118 16.36 36.09 -1.66
N GLN A 119 16.01 37.32 -1.99
CA GLN A 119 16.60 38.53 -1.38
C GLN A 119 15.75 38.96 -0.17
N PRO A 120 16.31 38.99 1.05
CA PRO A 120 15.56 39.34 2.24
C PRO A 120 15.24 40.82 2.31
N ASP A 121 13.95 41.15 2.46
CA ASP A 121 13.49 42.49 2.85
C ASP A 121 13.48 42.58 4.39
N ALA A 122 14.45 43.26 4.95
CA ALA A 122 14.62 43.40 6.39
C ALA A 122 13.40 44.01 7.07
N ALA A 123 12.73 45.00 6.46
CA ALA A 123 11.56 45.67 7.03
C ALA A 123 10.35 44.72 7.03
N ALA A 124 10.13 43.96 5.96
CA ALA A 124 9.07 42.96 5.87
C ALA A 124 9.28 41.81 6.86
N LEU A 125 10.51 41.30 6.99
CA LEU A 125 10.89 40.25 7.95
C LEU A 125 10.70 40.72 9.40
N LEU A 126 11.11 41.95 9.73
CA LEU A 126 10.93 42.51 11.06
C LEU A 126 9.45 42.68 11.39
N LYS A 127 8.66 43.20 10.49
CA LYS A 127 7.20 43.35 10.63
C LYS A 127 6.51 42.01 10.87
N TRP A 128 6.93 40.98 10.14
CA TRP A 128 6.40 39.62 10.32
C TRP A 128 6.82 39.04 11.68
N ALA A 129 8.10 39.14 12.06
CA ALA A 129 8.66 38.57 13.28
C ALA A 129 8.04 39.20 14.55
N THR A 130 7.79 40.53 14.54
CA THR A 130 7.18 41.26 15.67
C THR A 130 5.65 41.15 15.73
N GLY A 131 5.01 40.66 14.66
CA GLY A 131 3.57 40.49 14.55
C GLY A 131 3.11 39.01 14.63
N LYS A 132 2.62 38.49 13.52
CA LYS A 132 2.07 37.12 13.42
C LYS A 132 3.13 36.03 13.59
N GLY A 133 4.40 36.30 13.31
CA GLY A 133 5.50 35.32 13.40
C GLY A 133 5.67 34.74 14.80
N GLN A 134 5.45 35.52 15.85
CA GLN A 134 5.53 35.05 17.22
C GLN A 134 4.56 33.89 17.55
N ARG A 135 3.42 33.82 16.86
CA ARG A 135 2.39 32.79 17.08
C ARG A 135 2.61 31.53 16.26
N THR A 136 3.20 31.67 15.09
CA THR A 136 3.30 30.58 14.09
C THR A 136 4.67 29.92 14.07
N ALA A 137 5.73 30.64 14.46
CA ALA A 137 7.09 30.13 14.57
C ALA A 137 7.78 30.69 15.85
N PRO A 138 7.26 30.37 17.05
CA PRO A 138 7.68 31.03 18.29
C PRO A 138 9.16 30.82 18.65
N ASN A 139 9.78 29.77 18.12
CA ASN A 139 11.16 29.41 18.40
C ASN A 139 12.13 29.76 17.25
N LEU A 140 11.66 30.47 16.21
CA LEU A 140 12.54 30.98 15.17
C LEU A 140 13.42 32.08 15.78
N ALA A 141 14.75 32.04 15.60
CA ALA A 141 15.66 33.03 16.15
C ALA A 141 15.29 34.45 15.73
N LEU A 142 14.83 34.63 14.48
CA LEU A 142 14.29 35.90 13.98
C LEU A 142 13.12 36.44 14.84
N VAL A 143 12.25 35.57 15.36
CA VAL A 143 11.13 35.99 16.23
C VAL A 143 11.62 36.36 17.63
N GLN A 144 12.58 35.61 18.16
CA GLN A 144 13.12 35.81 19.52
C GLN A 144 14.07 37.02 19.61
N GLN A 145 14.91 37.22 18.57
CA GLN A 145 15.95 38.25 18.52
C GLN A 145 16.02 38.90 17.13
N PRO A 146 14.98 39.59 16.68
CA PRO A 146 14.84 40.02 15.29
C PRO A 146 15.99 40.92 14.83
N GLU A 147 16.40 41.90 15.63
CA GLU A 147 17.46 42.84 15.25
C GLU A 147 18.82 42.15 15.13
N ALA A 148 19.15 41.25 16.07
CA ALA A 148 20.42 40.50 16.02
C ALA A 148 20.48 39.59 14.79
N VAL A 149 19.38 38.94 14.44
CA VAL A 149 19.31 38.07 13.25
C VAL A 149 19.41 38.89 11.98
N LEU A 150 18.75 40.03 11.88
CA LEU A 150 18.84 40.91 10.71
C LEU A 150 20.22 41.49 10.53
N ALA A 151 20.91 41.89 11.62
CA ALA A 151 22.31 42.31 11.58
C ALA A 151 23.25 41.21 11.08
N ARG A 152 23.02 39.95 11.50
CA ARG A 152 23.77 38.78 11.00
C ARG A 152 23.53 38.53 9.52
N ILE A 153 22.26 38.60 9.06
CA ILE A 153 21.93 38.45 7.64
C ILE A 153 22.66 39.51 6.81
N ALA A 154 22.72 40.75 7.28
CA ALA A 154 23.43 41.84 6.62
C ALA A 154 24.96 41.57 6.58
N ALA A 155 25.52 41.08 7.69
CA ALA A 155 26.95 40.73 7.76
C ALA A 155 27.31 39.53 6.86
N ARG A 156 26.41 38.57 6.68
CA ARG A 156 26.54 37.36 5.85
C ARG A 156 25.74 37.48 4.54
N SER A 157 25.65 38.68 3.95
CA SER A 157 24.77 38.95 2.82
C SER A 157 25.08 38.09 1.58
N ALA A 158 26.34 37.74 1.34
CA ALA A 158 26.73 36.83 0.25
C ALA A 158 26.18 35.42 0.43
N GLU A 159 26.09 34.93 1.66
CA GLU A 159 25.49 33.64 1.97
C GLU A 159 23.95 33.72 1.94
N ALA A 160 23.38 34.79 2.49
CA ALA A 160 21.94 35.02 2.51
C ALA A 160 21.32 35.07 1.10
N GLY A 161 22.06 35.61 0.13
CA GLY A 161 21.66 35.67 -1.29
C GLY A 161 21.92 34.38 -2.08
N ALA A 162 22.61 33.38 -1.50
CA ALA A 162 22.96 32.17 -2.22
C ALA A 162 21.76 31.24 -2.50
N SER A 163 20.88 31.09 -1.53
CA SER A 163 19.65 30.30 -1.71
C SER A 163 18.62 30.64 -0.64
N LEU A 164 17.34 30.33 -0.92
CA LEU A 164 16.27 30.43 0.05
C LEU A 164 16.50 29.51 1.28
N HIS A 165 17.11 28.36 1.08
CA HIS A 165 17.48 27.44 2.16
C HIS A 165 18.50 28.08 3.10
N THR A 166 19.54 28.71 2.57
CA THR A 166 20.55 29.43 3.37
C THR A 166 19.92 30.56 4.17
N LEU A 167 18.98 31.31 3.58
CA LEU A 167 18.23 32.33 4.28
C LEU A 167 17.46 31.75 5.47
N PHE A 168 16.71 30.65 5.28
CA PHE A 168 16.00 29.99 6.38
C PHE A 168 16.93 29.51 7.48
N GLN A 169 18.11 28.99 7.13
CA GLN A 169 19.13 28.59 8.11
C GLN A 169 19.62 29.79 8.91
N LEU A 170 19.92 30.91 8.27
CA LEU A 170 20.31 32.16 8.96
C LEU A 170 19.22 32.69 9.88
N LEU A 171 17.95 32.56 9.49
CA LEU A 171 16.80 33.00 10.28
C LEU A 171 16.57 32.15 11.56
N CYS A 172 16.96 30.87 11.56
CA CYS A 172 16.73 29.97 12.68
C CYS A 172 17.94 29.81 13.61
N THR A 173 19.16 29.93 13.08
CA THR A 173 20.40 29.72 13.85
C THR A 173 20.59 30.81 14.90
N SER A 174 20.67 30.43 16.18
CA SER A 174 20.80 31.38 17.30
C SER A 174 22.23 31.83 17.53
N ALA A 175 23.22 30.98 17.22
CA ALA A 175 24.63 31.30 17.39
C ALA A 175 25.14 32.27 16.31
N ALA A 176 25.82 33.34 16.70
CA ALA A 176 26.31 34.37 15.76
C ALA A 176 27.24 33.80 14.70
N ASP A 177 28.26 32.99 15.11
CA ASP A 177 29.31 32.45 14.27
C ASP A 177 29.29 30.91 14.18
N GLY A 178 28.16 30.29 14.55
CA GLY A 178 27.99 28.83 14.53
C GLY A 178 27.66 28.26 13.16
N PRO A 179 27.74 26.92 13.00
CA PRO A 179 27.27 26.25 11.81
C PRO A 179 25.77 26.52 11.59
N LEU A 180 25.37 26.64 10.33
CA LEU A 180 23.98 26.89 9.98
C LEU A 180 23.13 25.65 10.24
N SER A 181 22.08 25.79 11.05
CA SER A 181 21.10 24.74 11.34
C SER A 181 19.85 24.91 10.50
N SER A 182 19.19 23.81 10.14
CA SER A 182 17.88 23.88 9.46
C SER A 182 16.76 24.21 10.48
N PRO A 183 15.72 24.97 10.06
CA PRO A 183 14.61 25.31 10.94
C PRO A 183 13.63 24.15 11.06
N CYS A 184 13.08 23.99 12.27
CA CYS A 184 12.01 23.03 12.52
C CYS A 184 10.71 23.48 11.84
N PRO A 185 10.08 22.68 10.96
CA PRO A 185 8.81 23.04 10.30
C PRO A 185 7.67 23.35 11.29
N HIS A 186 7.69 22.73 12.47
CA HIS A 186 6.63 22.89 13.47
C HIS A 186 6.71 24.20 14.27
N CYS A 187 7.91 24.70 14.57
CA CYS A 187 8.04 25.86 15.48
C CYS A 187 9.18 26.82 15.12
N GLY A 188 9.91 26.59 14.04
CA GLY A 188 11.02 27.43 13.60
C GLY A 188 12.33 27.25 14.40
N GLY A 189 12.35 26.48 15.48
CA GLY A 189 13.55 26.28 16.28
C GLY A 189 14.65 25.48 15.54
N GLU A 190 15.88 25.56 16.00
CA GLU A 190 17.01 24.85 15.40
C GLU A 190 16.85 23.33 15.47
N LEU A 191 17.18 22.65 14.39
CA LEU A 191 17.31 21.21 14.33
C LEU A 191 18.74 20.79 14.70
N THR A 192 18.89 19.62 15.34
CA THR A 192 20.21 19.00 15.54
C THR A 192 20.76 18.48 14.21
N GLU A 193 22.06 18.18 14.17
CA GLU A 193 22.64 17.39 13.10
C GLU A 193 21.86 16.10 12.88
N PRO A 194 21.68 15.67 11.61
CA PRO A 194 21.02 14.42 11.29
C PRO A 194 21.73 13.22 11.91
N ARG A 195 20.94 12.29 12.45
CA ARG A 195 21.43 10.99 12.92
C ARG A 195 20.65 9.89 12.23
N PRO A 196 21.31 8.81 11.80
CA PRO A 196 20.61 7.68 11.22
C PRO A 196 19.69 7.04 12.27
N PHE A 197 18.44 6.84 11.89
CA PHE A 197 17.45 6.09 12.69
C PHE A 197 17.09 4.83 11.92
N ASN A 198 17.56 3.68 12.40
CA ASN A 198 17.28 2.40 11.75
C ASN A 198 15.78 2.04 11.86
N LEU A 199 15.17 1.71 10.74
CA LEU A 199 13.75 1.41 10.63
C LEU A 199 13.40 -0.04 11.01
N MET A 200 14.37 -0.90 11.32
CA MET A 200 14.10 -2.26 11.76
C MET A 200 13.66 -2.28 13.23
N PHE A 201 12.59 -3.02 13.52
CA PHE A 201 12.25 -3.36 14.91
C PHE A 201 13.24 -4.38 15.46
N LYS A 202 14.00 -4.01 16.48
CA LYS A 202 14.92 -4.88 17.22
C LYS A 202 14.17 -5.64 18.32
N THR A 203 14.44 -6.93 18.47
CA THR A 203 13.94 -7.77 19.55
C THR A 203 15.05 -8.74 20.01
N TYR A 204 14.74 -9.60 20.96
CA TYR A 204 15.67 -10.59 21.49
C TYR A 204 15.03 -11.98 21.44
N VAL A 205 15.83 -13.00 21.10
CA VAL A 205 15.41 -14.41 21.08
C VAL A 205 16.16 -15.12 22.18
N GLY A 206 15.43 -15.63 23.19
CA GLY A 206 16.01 -16.25 24.35
C GLY A 206 15.82 -15.45 25.64
N PRO A 207 16.22 -16.00 26.81
CA PRO A 207 15.91 -15.42 28.11
C PRO A 207 16.85 -14.31 28.55
N ALA A 208 18.06 -14.19 27.97
CA ALA A 208 19.12 -13.34 28.52
C ALA A 208 19.18 -11.93 27.95
N ALA A 209 18.53 -11.65 26.81
CA ALA A 209 18.51 -10.35 26.13
C ALA A 209 19.92 -9.74 25.92
N THR A 210 20.90 -10.58 25.58
CA THR A 210 22.27 -10.16 25.25
C THR A 210 22.39 -9.67 23.80
N GLU A 211 23.52 -9.06 23.43
CA GLU A 211 23.76 -8.67 22.03
C GLU A 211 23.84 -9.87 21.09
N GLU A 212 24.13 -11.07 21.60
CA GLU A 212 24.12 -12.32 20.82
C GLU A 212 22.70 -12.82 20.54
N ASP A 213 21.73 -12.45 21.37
CA ASP A 213 20.32 -12.82 21.26
C ASP A 213 19.52 -11.85 20.38
N VAL A 214 20.18 -10.83 19.81
CA VAL A 214 19.50 -9.82 18.97
C VAL A 214 18.90 -10.46 17.75
N ALA A 215 17.62 -10.13 17.51
CA ALA A 215 16.90 -10.47 16.29
C ALA A 215 16.10 -9.23 15.81
N TYR A 216 15.59 -9.32 14.60
CA TYR A 216 14.81 -8.25 14.01
C TYR A 216 13.50 -8.81 13.48
N LEU A 217 12.42 -8.00 13.59
CA LEU A 217 11.22 -8.24 12.81
C LEU A 217 11.54 -7.86 11.36
N ARG A 218 11.19 -8.72 10.40
CA ARG A 218 11.53 -8.49 8.99
C ARG A 218 10.90 -7.21 8.45
N PRO A 219 11.66 -6.33 7.75
CA PRO A 219 11.14 -5.11 7.13
C PRO A 219 10.54 -5.36 5.74
N GLU A 220 10.75 -6.56 5.19
CA GLU A 220 10.24 -7.04 3.89
C GLU A 220 10.17 -8.57 3.86
N THR A 221 9.46 -9.12 2.90
CA THR A 221 9.33 -10.57 2.73
C THR A 221 10.33 -11.15 1.73
N ALA A 222 10.97 -10.33 0.88
CA ALA A 222 11.88 -10.73 -0.18
C ALA A 222 13.07 -11.60 0.30
N GLN A 223 13.75 -11.18 1.36
CA GLN A 223 14.97 -11.86 1.82
C GLN A 223 14.76 -13.31 2.22
N ALA A 224 13.56 -13.65 2.70
CA ALA A 224 13.22 -15.04 3.01
C ALA A 224 13.18 -15.91 1.73
N ILE A 225 12.77 -15.34 0.62
CA ILE A 225 12.71 -16.02 -0.68
C ILE A 225 14.14 -16.31 -1.16
N PHE A 226 15.03 -15.32 -1.11
CA PHE A 226 16.43 -15.50 -1.52
C PHE A 226 17.15 -16.56 -0.67
N VAL A 227 16.99 -16.52 0.64
CA VAL A 227 17.59 -17.50 1.55
C VAL A 227 17.09 -18.94 1.28
N GLN A 228 15.85 -19.10 0.84
CA GLN A 228 15.24 -20.39 0.54
C GLN A 228 15.35 -20.81 -0.94
N PHE A 229 15.95 -19.98 -1.79
CA PHE A 229 16.05 -20.22 -3.23
C PHE A 229 16.51 -21.66 -3.57
N LYS A 230 17.62 -22.13 -2.99
CA LYS A 230 18.15 -23.46 -3.26
C LYS A 230 17.23 -24.56 -2.80
N ASN A 231 16.64 -24.44 -1.60
CA ASN A 231 15.72 -25.42 -1.07
C ASN A 231 14.48 -25.57 -1.95
N VAL A 232 13.92 -24.44 -2.40
CA VAL A 232 12.75 -24.43 -3.29
C VAL A 232 13.11 -25.01 -4.66
N LEU A 233 14.24 -24.59 -5.25
CA LEU A 233 14.71 -25.07 -6.54
C LEU A 233 14.86 -26.60 -6.55
N GLU A 234 15.49 -27.18 -5.51
CA GLU A 234 15.76 -28.61 -5.43
C GLU A 234 14.50 -29.45 -5.13
N THR A 235 13.57 -28.91 -4.33
CA THR A 235 12.37 -29.65 -3.92
C THR A 235 11.22 -29.56 -4.90
N SER A 236 11.06 -28.39 -5.57
CA SER A 236 9.95 -28.13 -6.50
C SER A 236 10.26 -28.49 -7.95
N ARG A 237 11.53 -28.81 -8.27
CA ARG A 237 11.99 -29.17 -9.62
C ARG A 237 11.67 -28.12 -10.68
N VAL A 238 11.60 -26.86 -10.29
CA VAL A 238 11.37 -25.73 -11.19
C VAL A 238 12.62 -25.43 -12.02
N LYS A 239 12.43 -24.82 -13.19
CA LYS A 239 13.52 -24.41 -14.09
C LYS A 239 13.47 -22.89 -14.26
N VAL A 240 14.62 -22.23 -14.37
CA VAL A 240 14.70 -20.82 -14.75
C VAL A 240 14.26 -20.65 -16.21
N PRO A 241 13.31 -19.74 -16.51
CA PRO A 241 12.70 -18.76 -15.61
C PRO A 241 11.59 -19.32 -14.72
N PHE A 242 11.59 -18.97 -13.43
CA PHE A 242 10.52 -19.31 -12.50
C PHE A 242 10.45 -18.30 -11.35
N GLY A 243 9.33 -18.26 -10.63
CA GLY A 243 9.12 -17.37 -9.49
C GLY A 243 8.88 -18.09 -8.18
N ILE A 244 9.23 -17.42 -7.09
CA ILE A 244 8.82 -17.78 -5.73
C ILE A 244 8.04 -16.60 -5.17
N CYS A 245 6.79 -16.82 -4.76
CA CYS A 245 5.95 -15.77 -4.23
C CYS A 245 5.62 -15.99 -2.75
N GLN A 246 5.36 -14.89 -2.04
CA GLN A 246 5.03 -14.91 -0.62
C GLN A 246 4.01 -13.82 -0.29
N ILE A 247 3.08 -14.13 0.62
CA ILE A 247 2.28 -13.14 1.34
C ILE A 247 2.70 -13.19 2.81
N GLY A 248 3.01 -12.04 3.39
CA GLY A 248 3.41 -12.05 4.78
C GLY A 248 3.51 -10.68 5.44
N LYS A 249 3.50 -10.69 6.76
CA LYS A 249 3.70 -9.49 7.59
C LYS A 249 5.12 -8.99 7.47
N ALA A 250 5.26 -7.65 7.41
CA ALA A 250 6.51 -6.91 7.48
C ALA A 250 6.36 -5.73 8.45
N PHE A 251 7.49 -5.23 8.95
CA PHE A 251 7.52 -4.27 10.05
C PHE A 251 8.57 -3.20 9.79
N ARG A 252 8.15 -1.93 9.77
CA ARG A 252 9.05 -0.79 9.65
C ARG A 252 8.77 0.20 10.77
N ASN A 253 9.75 0.52 11.58
CA ASN A 253 9.61 1.46 12.69
C ASN A 253 9.50 2.90 12.18
N GLU A 254 8.45 3.16 11.39
CA GLU A 254 8.15 4.45 10.79
C GLU A 254 8.07 5.56 11.86
N VAL A 255 8.83 6.62 11.66
CA VAL A 255 8.81 7.76 12.58
C VAL A 255 7.50 8.52 12.50
N THR A 256 6.96 8.68 11.28
CA THR A 256 5.75 9.46 11.02
C THR A 256 4.74 8.65 10.20
N PRO A 257 4.04 7.68 10.82
CA PRO A 257 2.91 7.03 10.18
C PRO A 257 1.84 8.05 9.79
N ARG A 258 1.30 7.94 8.58
CA ARG A 258 0.34 8.92 8.05
C ARG A 258 -0.57 8.31 7.00
N ASN A 259 -1.64 9.03 6.65
CA ASN A 259 -2.58 8.67 5.61
C ASN A 259 -3.26 7.31 5.84
N PHE A 260 -3.77 7.10 7.09
CA PHE A 260 -4.47 5.88 7.48
C PHE A 260 -3.57 4.64 7.31
N THR A 261 -4.02 3.58 6.63
CA THR A 261 -3.24 2.36 6.41
C THR A 261 -2.16 2.49 5.34
N PHE A 262 -2.04 3.64 4.67
CA PHE A 262 -1.06 3.84 3.60
C PHE A 262 0.40 3.73 4.10
N ARG A 263 0.70 4.33 5.27
CA ARG A 263 2.01 4.26 5.91
C ARG A 263 1.88 3.81 7.36
N SER A 264 2.06 2.52 7.57
CA SER A 264 1.90 1.82 8.84
C SER A 264 3.23 1.23 9.30
N ARG A 265 3.33 0.90 10.60
CA ARG A 265 4.50 0.24 11.17
C ARG A 265 4.47 -1.28 11.05
N GLU A 266 3.28 -1.84 11.04
CA GLU A 266 3.01 -3.23 10.72
C GLU A 266 2.09 -3.26 9.50
N PHE A 267 2.47 -4.03 8.48
CA PHE A 267 1.74 -4.14 7.22
C PHE A 267 1.94 -5.53 6.62
N GLU A 268 1.26 -5.82 5.54
CA GLU A 268 1.38 -7.08 4.84
C GLU A 268 1.81 -6.84 3.39
N GLN A 269 2.77 -7.63 2.90
CA GLN A 269 3.27 -7.58 1.53
C GLN A 269 2.84 -8.82 0.75
N MET A 270 2.68 -8.63 -0.56
CA MET A 270 2.59 -9.67 -1.58
C MET A 270 3.80 -9.49 -2.49
N GLU A 271 4.79 -10.35 -2.37
CA GLU A 271 6.04 -10.28 -3.12
C GLU A 271 6.26 -11.50 -3.99
N LEU A 272 6.82 -11.25 -5.16
CA LEU A 272 7.26 -12.25 -6.11
C LEU A 272 8.73 -11.97 -6.45
N GLU A 273 9.59 -12.97 -6.29
CA GLU A 273 10.94 -12.96 -6.86
C GLU A 273 10.93 -13.88 -8.07
N PHE A 274 10.99 -13.28 -9.24
CA PHE A 274 10.97 -14.00 -10.50
C PHE A 274 12.39 -14.13 -11.05
N PHE A 275 12.94 -15.34 -11.01
CA PHE A 275 14.31 -15.67 -11.39
C PHE A 275 14.41 -15.89 -12.89
N ILE A 276 15.31 -15.13 -13.53
CA ILE A 276 15.51 -15.14 -14.99
C ILE A 276 16.98 -15.43 -15.33
N LYS A 277 17.25 -15.80 -16.59
CA LYS A 277 18.62 -15.91 -17.10
C LYS A 277 19.28 -14.53 -17.17
N PRO A 278 20.56 -14.39 -16.77
CA PRO A 278 21.36 -13.21 -17.10
C PRO A 278 21.46 -12.98 -18.61
N ASP A 279 21.56 -11.72 -19.03
CA ASP A 279 21.57 -11.35 -20.46
C ASP A 279 22.73 -12.00 -21.23
N GLU A 280 23.90 -12.13 -20.60
CA GLU A 280 25.05 -12.83 -21.18
C GLU A 280 24.78 -14.32 -21.42
N VAL A 281 23.99 -14.94 -20.58
CA VAL A 281 23.59 -16.35 -20.75
C VAL A 281 22.56 -16.45 -21.88
N VAL A 282 21.58 -15.54 -21.94
CA VAL A 282 20.62 -15.46 -23.04
C VAL A 282 21.35 -15.26 -24.36
N GLN A 283 22.27 -14.28 -24.44
CA GLN A 283 23.08 -14.01 -25.63
C GLN A 283 23.91 -15.23 -26.05
N ALA A 284 24.48 -15.95 -25.11
CA ALA A 284 25.28 -17.15 -25.42
C ALA A 284 24.44 -18.31 -25.94
N GLN A 285 23.22 -18.50 -25.42
CA GLN A 285 22.34 -19.61 -25.76
C GLN A 285 21.48 -19.35 -27.01
N ALA A 286 20.89 -18.15 -27.13
CA ALA A 286 20.00 -17.77 -28.22
C ALA A 286 20.69 -17.05 -29.38
N GLY A 287 21.95 -16.60 -29.20
CA GLY A 287 22.69 -15.81 -30.17
C GLY A 287 22.33 -14.32 -30.21
N HIS A 288 21.26 -13.91 -29.58
CA HIS A 288 20.79 -12.53 -29.45
C HIS A 288 19.90 -12.34 -28.24
N ILE A 289 19.65 -11.09 -27.86
CA ILE A 289 18.64 -10.70 -26.89
C ILE A 289 17.51 -10.01 -27.66
N ALA A 290 16.29 -10.46 -27.47
CA ALA A 290 15.10 -9.90 -28.11
C ALA A 290 14.90 -8.43 -27.67
N LYS A 291 14.42 -7.60 -28.60
CA LYS A 291 14.07 -6.19 -28.34
C LYS A 291 12.66 -5.94 -28.84
N LEU A 292 11.89 -5.20 -28.05
CA LEU A 292 10.57 -4.75 -28.47
C LEU A 292 10.65 -3.50 -29.34
N SER A 293 9.72 -3.39 -30.26
CA SER A 293 9.44 -2.14 -30.95
C SER A 293 8.85 -1.12 -29.97
N PRO A 294 9.08 0.19 -30.18
CA PRO A 294 8.46 1.22 -29.35
C PRO A 294 6.93 1.07 -29.32
N GLY A 295 6.37 1.01 -28.09
CA GLY A 295 4.92 0.84 -27.88
C GLY A 295 4.40 -0.60 -27.93
N GLU A 296 5.25 -1.57 -28.20
CA GLU A 296 4.89 -2.98 -28.09
C GLU A 296 4.95 -3.47 -26.65
N VAL A 297 3.99 -4.33 -26.28
CA VAL A 297 3.90 -4.94 -24.94
C VAL A 297 4.23 -6.42 -25.04
N PRO A 298 5.19 -6.93 -24.25
CA PRO A 298 5.50 -8.36 -24.27
C PRO A 298 4.33 -9.16 -23.68
N ALA A 299 3.79 -10.09 -24.47
CA ALA A 299 2.63 -10.87 -24.07
C ALA A 299 2.95 -12.32 -23.72
N THR A 300 3.86 -12.93 -24.48
CA THR A 300 4.20 -14.36 -24.34
C THR A 300 5.71 -14.50 -24.16
N PRO A 301 6.17 -15.03 -23.00
CA PRO A 301 7.58 -15.26 -22.74
C PRO A 301 8.28 -16.07 -23.83
N GLN A 302 9.50 -15.62 -24.20
CA GLN A 302 10.34 -16.29 -25.19
C GLN A 302 11.74 -16.59 -24.59
N PRO A 303 12.44 -17.63 -25.07
CA PRO A 303 13.75 -18.03 -24.54
C PRO A 303 14.86 -16.98 -24.69
N ASP A 304 14.70 -16.05 -25.62
CA ASP A 304 15.64 -14.96 -25.95
C ASP A 304 15.35 -13.64 -25.23
N TRP A 305 14.43 -13.65 -24.24
CA TRP A 305 14.16 -12.48 -23.43
C TRP A 305 15.26 -12.17 -22.43
N GLY A 306 15.81 -10.95 -22.49
CA GLY A 306 16.63 -10.36 -21.45
C GLY A 306 15.79 -9.72 -20.33
N TRP A 307 16.47 -9.14 -19.33
CA TRP A 307 15.83 -8.54 -18.16
C TRP A 307 14.84 -7.41 -18.51
N GLU A 308 15.09 -6.60 -19.53
CA GLU A 308 14.20 -5.49 -19.91
C GLU A 308 12.82 -5.97 -20.34
N LEU A 309 12.77 -7.07 -21.12
CA LEU A 309 11.51 -7.66 -21.57
C LEU A 309 10.74 -8.31 -20.42
N TRP A 310 11.44 -9.03 -19.56
CA TRP A 310 10.84 -9.62 -18.37
C TRP A 310 10.30 -8.55 -17.42
N HIS A 311 11.02 -7.44 -17.24
CA HIS A 311 10.58 -6.33 -16.42
C HIS A 311 9.29 -5.71 -16.97
N LYS A 312 9.25 -5.35 -18.27
CA LYS A 312 8.04 -4.84 -18.93
C LYS A 312 6.87 -5.81 -18.88
N TYR A 313 7.13 -7.09 -19.09
CA TYR A 313 6.11 -8.14 -18.98
C TYR A 313 5.45 -8.12 -17.60
N TRP A 314 6.25 -8.09 -16.53
CA TRP A 314 5.72 -8.06 -15.17
C TRP A 314 4.98 -6.76 -14.86
N VAL A 315 5.45 -5.62 -15.34
CA VAL A 315 4.71 -4.34 -15.21
C VAL A 315 3.31 -4.48 -15.79
N GLU A 316 3.16 -4.97 -17.02
CA GLU A 316 1.85 -5.13 -17.67
C GLU A 316 0.98 -6.20 -17.01
N GLU A 317 1.55 -7.32 -16.56
CA GLU A 317 0.82 -8.35 -15.82
C GLU A 317 0.25 -7.78 -14.50
N ARG A 318 1.00 -6.91 -13.82
CA ARG A 318 0.52 -6.27 -12.59
C ARG A 318 -0.62 -5.29 -12.87
N PHE A 319 -0.54 -4.47 -13.92
CA PHE A 319 -1.65 -3.61 -14.31
C PHE A 319 -2.92 -4.42 -14.61
N ARG A 320 -2.83 -5.48 -15.42
CA ARG A 320 -3.98 -6.36 -15.73
C ARG A 320 -4.59 -6.98 -14.47
N TRP A 321 -3.73 -7.38 -13.54
CA TRP A 321 -4.22 -7.94 -12.27
C TRP A 321 -4.99 -6.89 -11.45
N TYR A 322 -4.50 -5.66 -11.34
CA TYR A 322 -5.21 -4.58 -10.65
C TYR A 322 -6.56 -4.27 -11.27
N GLU A 323 -6.66 -4.24 -12.57
CA GLU A 323 -7.94 -4.10 -13.27
C GLU A 323 -8.90 -5.26 -12.94
N SER A 324 -8.38 -6.48 -12.87
CA SER A 324 -9.18 -7.68 -12.57
C SER A 324 -9.78 -7.68 -11.16
N VAL A 325 -9.18 -6.98 -10.21
CA VAL A 325 -9.69 -6.84 -8.83
C VAL A 325 -10.50 -5.56 -8.61
N GLY A 326 -10.63 -4.71 -9.62
CA GLY A 326 -11.57 -3.59 -9.65
C GLY A 326 -10.96 -2.19 -9.54
N LEU A 327 -9.64 -2.03 -9.70
CA LEU A 327 -9.04 -0.71 -9.91
C LEU A 327 -9.14 -0.32 -11.38
N LYS A 328 -9.57 0.92 -11.66
CA LYS A 328 -9.65 1.42 -13.04
C LYS A 328 -8.25 1.76 -13.57
N ARG A 329 -7.96 1.42 -14.81
CA ARG A 329 -6.68 1.79 -15.45
C ARG A 329 -6.42 3.31 -15.40
N SER A 330 -7.46 4.13 -15.48
CA SER A 330 -7.39 5.60 -15.39
C SER A 330 -6.99 6.13 -14.01
N SER A 331 -7.11 5.31 -12.97
CA SER A 331 -6.70 5.63 -11.60
C SER A 331 -5.26 5.22 -11.29
N LEU A 332 -4.60 4.53 -12.25
CA LEU A 332 -3.24 4.04 -12.15
C LEU A 332 -2.31 4.81 -13.09
N GLU A 333 -1.08 5.05 -12.66
CA GLU A 333 -0.02 5.67 -13.44
C GLU A 333 1.25 4.83 -13.37
N GLU A 334 2.02 4.79 -14.46
CA GLU A 334 3.33 4.15 -14.52
C GLU A 334 4.41 5.21 -14.30
N TYR A 335 5.28 5.01 -13.30
CA TYR A 335 6.38 5.91 -12.98
C TYR A 335 7.71 5.15 -13.02
N TRP A 336 8.56 5.51 -13.97
CA TRP A 336 9.93 5.02 -14.05
C TRP A 336 10.82 5.84 -13.11
N GLN A 337 11.42 5.17 -12.12
CA GLN A 337 12.34 5.82 -11.21
C GLN A 337 13.58 6.31 -11.97
N LYS A 338 14.03 7.51 -11.60
CA LYS A 338 15.26 8.09 -12.16
C LYS A 338 16.49 7.40 -11.57
N PRO A 339 17.66 7.46 -12.23
CA PRO A 339 18.88 6.83 -11.74
C PRO A 339 19.25 7.17 -10.29
N GLU A 340 18.99 8.42 -9.87
CA GLU A 340 19.24 8.90 -8.51
C GLU A 340 18.24 8.39 -7.44
N GLU A 341 17.11 7.88 -7.87
CA GLU A 341 16.04 7.33 -7.00
C GLU A 341 16.17 5.82 -6.80
N LEU A 342 16.92 5.16 -7.69
CA LEU A 342 17.08 3.71 -7.68
C LEU A 342 17.72 3.20 -6.38
N ALA A 343 17.18 2.13 -5.84
CA ALA A 343 17.84 1.37 -4.79
C ALA A 343 19.18 0.79 -5.31
N HIS A 344 20.14 0.65 -4.42
CA HIS A 344 21.52 0.22 -4.77
C HIS A 344 21.59 -1.16 -5.46
N TYR A 345 20.57 -1.97 -5.35
CA TYR A 345 20.46 -3.29 -5.96
C TYR A 345 19.70 -3.28 -7.30
N ALA A 346 19.02 -2.19 -7.64
CA ALA A 346 18.14 -2.14 -8.78
C ALA A 346 18.82 -1.57 -10.03
N ARG A 347 18.62 -2.22 -11.17
CA ARG A 347 18.99 -1.71 -12.51
C ARG A 347 17.93 -0.76 -13.07
N ALA A 348 16.68 -1.06 -12.77
CA ALA A 348 15.51 -0.25 -13.10
C ALA A 348 14.40 -0.56 -12.10
N THR A 349 13.54 0.42 -11.84
CA THR A 349 12.33 0.25 -11.03
C THR A 349 11.19 1.02 -11.69
N VAL A 350 10.03 0.39 -11.75
CA VAL A 350 8.76 1.03 -12.10
C VAL A 350 7.86 0.99 -10.90
N ASP A 351 7.33 2.15 -10.52
CA ASP A 351 6.26 2.23 -9.53
C ASP A 351 4.91 2.33 -10.23
N ILE A 352 4.01 1.46 -9.89
CA ILE A 352 2.59 1.62 -10.20
C ILE A 352 2.01 2.55 -9.14
N LEU A 353 1.64 3.76 -9.55
CA LEU A 353 1.05 4.77 -8.68
C LEU A 353 -0.47 4.70 -8.75
N TYR A 354 -1.14 4.99 -7.62
CA TYR A 354 -2.60 5.15 -7.54
C TYR A 354 -2.97 6.57 -7.10
N LYS A 355 -4.05 7.11 -7.66
CA LYS A 355 -4.59 8.44 -7.37
C LYS A 355 -5.42 8.43 -6.08
N PHE A 356 -4.75 8.45 -4.92
CA PHE A 356 -5.44 8.58 -3.64
C PHE A 356 -6.02 9.98 -3.43
N PRO A 357 -7.02 10.16 -2.55
CA PRO A 357 -7.55 11.49 -2.22
C PRO A 357 -6.53 12.47 -1.60
N PHE A 358 -5.38 11.99 -1.16
CA PHE A 358 -4.26 12.77 -0.61
C PHE A 358 -3.07 12.91 -1.58
N GLY A 359 -3.26 12.58 -2.84
CA GLY A 359 -2.26 12.68 -3.92
C GLY A 359 -1.91 11.32 -4.54
N THR A 360 -1.31 11.38 -5.72
CA THR A 360 -0.81 10.17 -6.43
C THR A 360 0.38 9.60 -5.65
N GLN A 361 0.30 8.33 -5.29
CA GLN A 361 1.29 7.64 -4.46
C GLN A 361 1.50 6.20 -4.94
N GLU A 362 2.66 5.65 -4.62
CA GLU A 362 3.06 4.28 -4.93
C GLU A 362 2.11 3.23 -4.34
N LEU A 363 1.64 2.32 -5.20
CA LEU A 363 0.86 1.13 -4.84
C LEU A 363 1.71 -0.13 -4.86
N GLU A 364 2.57 -0.28 -5.87
CA GLU A 364 3.46 -1.43 -6.08
C GLU A 364 4.75 -0.96 -6.75
N GLY A 365 5.90 -1.44 -6.29
CA GLY A 365 7.18 -1.30 -6.94
C GLY A 365 7.51 -2.57 -7.73
N ILE A 366 8.06 -2.42 -8.94
CA ILE A 366 8.54 -3.54 -9.75
C ILE A 366 10.00 -3.26 -10.09
N ALA A 367 10.92 -4.00 -9.46
CA ALA A 367 12.36 -3.79 -9.60
C ALA A 367 13.04 -4.89 -10.43
N ALA A 368 13.99 -4.49 -11.26
CA ALA A 368 14.98 -5.40 -11.86
C ALA A 368 16.23 -5.41 -10.96
N ARG A 369 16.34 -6.40 -10.07
CA ARG A 369 17.35 -6.46 -8.99
C ARG A 369 18.71 -7.02 -9.44
N GLY A 370 18.81 -7.64 -10.63
CA GLY A 370 20.01 -8.37 -11.04
C GLY A 370 20.25 -9.59 -10.17
N ASP A 371 21.52 -9.91 -9.89
CA ASP A 371 21.95 -11.02 -9.05
C ASP A 371 22.34 -10.60 -7.63
N PHE A 372 22.12 -9.35 -7.25
CA PHE A 372 22.64 -8.75 -6.02
C PHE A 372 22.37 -9.60 -4.79
N ASP A 373 21.10 -9.92 -4.50
CA ASP A 373 20.73 -10.60 -3.26
C ASP A 373 21.30 -12.02 -3.18
N LEU A 374 21.19 -12.81 -4.27
CA LEU A 374 21.75 -14.17 -4.30
C LEU A 374 23.27 -14.15 -4.13
N SER A 375 23.97 -13.20 -4.78
CA SER A 375 25.41 -13.01 -4.67
C SER A 375 25.84 -12.57 -3.26
N GLN A 376 25.08 -11.69 -2.60
CA GLN A 376 25.32 -11.29 -1.22
C GLN A 376 25.12 -12.48 -0.26
N HIS A 377 24.04 -13.23 -0.40
CA HIS A 377 23.81 -14.41 0.43
C HIS A 377 24.84 -15.51 0.19
N GLN A 378 25.29 -15.71 -1.05
CA GLN A 378 26.40 -16.62 -1.37
C GLN A 378 27.68 -16.20 -0.64
N THR A 379 28.05 -14.91 -0.71
CA THR A 379 29.25 -14.37 -0.09
C THR A 379 29.21 -14.50 1.44
N HIS A 380 28.11 -14.07 2.06
CA HIS A 380 27.97 -14.07 3.51
C HIS A 380 27.74 -15.43 4.15
N SER A 381 27.15 -16.38 3.43
CA SER A 381 26.90 -17.74 3.92
C SER A 381 27.97 -18.75 3.55
N GLY A 382 28.74 -18.48 2.49
CA GLY A 382 29.67 -19.45 1.88
C GLY A 382 28.97 -20.60 1.15
N LYS A 383 27.65 -20.49 0.92
CA LYS A 383 26.84 -21.49 0.21
C LYS A 383 26.59 -21.06 -1.23
N PRO A 384 26.77 -21.94 -2.24
CA PRO A 384 26.51 -21.57 -3.63
C PRO A 384 25.03 -21.28 -3.88
N MET A 385 24.74 -20.16 -4.52
CA MET A 385 23.39 -19.75 -4.92
C MET A 385 23.18 -19.83 -6.43
N GLU A 386 24.07 -20.53 -7.14
CA GLU A 386 24.00 -20.75 -8.57
C GLU A 386 22.87 -21.70 -8.96
N TYR A 387 22.25 -21.44 -10.11
CA TYR A 387 21.42 -22.38 -10.83
C TYR A 387 22.28 -23.19 -11.80
N PHE A 388 22.02 -24.49 -11.93
CA PHE A 388 22.62 -25.34 -12.95
C PHE A 388 21.62 -25.63 -14.07
N ASP A 389 21.83 -25.00 -15.22
CA ASP A 389 21.07 -25.26 -16.44
C ASP A 389 21.55 -26.57 -17.05
N GLN A 390 20.74 -27.63 -16.88
CA GLN A 390 21.09 -28.97 -17.38
C GLN A 390 21.12 -29.05 -18.90
N GLU A 391 20.28 -28.29 -19.59
CA GLU A 391 20.18 -28.33 -21.05
C GLU A 391 21.41 -27.67 -21.70
N ALA A 392 21.87 -26.55 -21.14
CA ALA A 392 23.09 -25.88 -21.60
C ALA A 392 24.39 -26.35 -20.91
N SER A 393 24.29 -27.23 -19.89
CA SER A 393 25.40 -27.65 -19.04
C SER A 393 26.19 -26.46 -18.46
N GLN A 394 25.49 -25.42 -18.05
CA GLN A 394 26.07 -24.15 -17.59
C GLN A 394 25.55 -23.78 -16.20
N LYS A 395 26.42 -23.17 -15.37
CA LYS A 395 26.05 -22.57 -14.08
C LYS A 395 26.04 -21.07 -14.18
N TYR A 396 25.06 -20.45 -13.51
CA TYR A 396 24.98 -18.99 -13.33
C TYR A 396 24.17 -18.62 -12.09
N VAL A 397 24.37 -17.43 -11.56
CA VAL A 397 23.47 -16.84 -10.55
C VAL A 397 22.33 -16.16 -11.31
N PRO A 398 21.06 -16.55 -11.08
CA PRO A 398 19.93 -15.93 -11.77
C PRO A 398 19.81 -14.45 -11.44
N HIS A 399 19.32 -13.67 -12.41
CA HIS A 399 18.82 -12.32 -12.18
C HIS A 399 17.37 -12.36 -11.68
N VAL A 400 16.89 -11.28 -11.09
CA VAL A 400 15.58 -11.25 -10.45
C VAL A 400 14.76 -10.04 -10.92
N ILE A 401 13.48 -10.30 -11.21
CA ILE A 401 12.44 -9.26 -11.35
C ILE A 401 11.51 -9.40 -10.15
N GLU A 402 11.31 -8.31 -9.41
CA GLU A 402 10.57 -8.26 -8.14
C GLU A 402 9.34 -7.36 -8.25
N PRO A 403 8.14 -7.87 -8.46
CA PRO A 403 6.90 -7.19 -8.13
C PRO A 403 6.63 -7.25 -6.62
N SER A 404 6.53 -6.10 -5.95
CA SER A 404 6.31 -5.97 -4.50
C SER A 404 5.16 -5.02 -4.19
N ALA A 405 4.04 -5.57 -3.73
CA ALA A 405 2.82 -4.83 -3.43
C ALA A 405 2.47 -4.85 -1.93
N GLY A 406 2.06 -3.70 -1.40
CA GLY A 406 1.51 -3.60 -0.05
C GLY A 406 0.02 -3.97 -0.03
N VAL A 407 -0.35 -5.04 0.69
CA VAL A 407 -1.77 -5.45 0.83
C VAL A 407 -2.60 -4.30 1.41
N ASP A 408 -2.10 -3.65 2.46
CA ASP A 408 -2.82 -2.59 3.19
C ASP A 408 -3.02 -1.33 2.33
N ARG A 409 -2.04 -0.99 1.46
CA ARG A 409 -2.17 0.06 0.45
C ARG A 409 -3.23 -0.29 -0.59
N LEU A 410 -3.24 -1.53 -1.07
CA LEU A 410 -4.23 -2.00 -2.04
C LEU A 410 -5.65 -2.00 -1.45
N ILE A 411 -5.83 -2.46 -0.20
CA ILE A 411 -7.13 -2.37 0.47
C ILE A 411 -7.60 -0.91 0.55
N LEU A 412 -6.71 0.02 0.89
CA LEU A 412 -7.04 1.44 0.89
C LEU A 412 -7.41 1.96 -0.51
N ALA A 413 -6.66 1.57 -1.55
CA ALA A 413 -6.97 1.94 -2.93
C ALA A 413 -8.34 1.42 -3.36
N LEU A 414 -8.66 0.15 -3.06
CA LEU A 414 -9.97 -0.44 -3.35
C LEU A 414 -11.11 0.26 -2.62
N LEU A 415 -10.91 0.67 -1.36
CA LEU A 415 -11.88 1.46 -0.61
C LEU A 415 -12.09 2.85 -1.23
N CYS A 416 -11.00 3.49 -1.68
CA CYS A 416 -11.07 4.79 -2.35
C CYS A 416 -11.76 4.70 -3.71
N GLU A 417 -11.42 3.69 -4.51
CA GLU A 417 -12.00 3.47 -5.85
C GLU A 417 -13.49 3.13 -5.79
N ALA A 418 -13.87 2.33 -4.77
CA ALA A 418 -15.24 1.86 -4.62
C ALA A 418 -16.19 2.89 -3.98
N PHE A 419 -15.65 3.90 -3.27
CA PHE A 419 -16.47 4.84 -2.49
C PHE A 419 -17.15 5.87 -3.40
N GLU A 420 -18.48 5.86 -3.39
CA GLU A 420 -19.31 6.85 -4.08
C GLU A 420 -20.43 7.37 -3.18
N GLU A 421 -20.79 8.64 -3.36
CA GLU A 421 -22.00 9.25 -2.81
C GLU A 421 -22.84 9.75 -3.99
N GLU A 422 -24.09 9.30 -4.07
CA GLU A 422 -25.01 9.68 -5.14
C GLU A 422 -26.33 10.19 -4.57
N GLU A 423 -26.93 11.19 -5.23
CA GLU A 423 -28.29 11.62 -4.91
C GLU A 423 -29.28 10.64 -5.54
N VAL A 424 -30.16 10.07 -4.73
CA VAL A 424 -31.26 9.23 -5.16
C VAL A 424 -32.57 9.80 -4.72
N THR A 425 -33.62 9.60 -5.51
CA THR A 425 -34.97 10.00 -5.14
C THR A 425 -35.65 8.89 -4.36
N ASP A 426 -36.15 9.18 -3.17
CA ASP A 426 -36.92 8.24 -2.38
C ASP A 426 -38.32 7.99 -2.98
N GLU A 427 -39.04 7.00 -2.47
CA GLU A 427 -40.39 6.64 -2.93
C GLU A 427 -41.42 7.78 -2.77
N LYS A 428 -41.11 8.82 -1.99
CA LYS A 428 -41.96 9.98 -1.71
C LYS A 428 -41.55 11.23 -2.51
N GLY A 429 -40.53 11.10 -3.40
CA GLY A 429 -39.99 12.19 -4.20
C GLY A 429 -38.97 13.06 -3.45
N GLY A 430 -38.55 12.68 -2.24
CA GLY A 430 -37.48 13.35 -1.47
C GLY A 430 -36.09 12.97 -2.00
N LYS A 431 -35.15 13.91 -1.93
CA LYS A 431 -33.75 13.64 -2.25
C LYS A 431 -33.02 13.07 -1.04
N GLU A 432 -32.37 11.93 -1.21
CA GLU A 432 -31.53 11.27 -0.20
C GLU A 432 -30.13 11.03 -0.77
N VAL A 433 -29.09 11.17 0.07
CA VAL A 433 -27.73 10.77 -0.32
C VAL A 433 -27.51 9.29 -0.01
N ARG A 434 -27.22 8.51 -1.04
CA ARG A 434 -26.83 7.12 -0.94
C ARG A 434 -25.31 7.02 -0.91
N THR A 435 -24.75 6.46 0.14
CA THR A 435 -23.34 6.03 0.19
C THR A 435 -23.25 4.58 -0.27
N VAL A 436 -22.36 4.31 -1.21
CA VAL A 436 -22.17 2.97 -1.75
C VAL A 436 -20.68 2.66 -1.92
N LEU A 437 -20.29 1.41 -1.65
CA LEU A 437 -18.98 0.87 -2.01
C LEU A 437 -19.14 -0.06 -3.22
N ARG A 438 -18.67 0.40 -4.39
CA ARG A 438 -18.75 -0.35 -5.67
C ARG A 438 -17.57 -1.29 -5.85
N PHE A 439 -17.34 -2.17 -4.88
CA PHE A 439 -16.34 -3.22 -5.04
C PHE A 439 -16.65 -4.13 -6.22
N SER A 440 -15.59 -4.59 -6.92
CA SER A 440 -15.72 -5.77 -7.78
C SER A 440 -16.34 -6.93 -6.98
N PRO A 441 -17.31 -7.66 -7.52
CA PRO A 441 -17.91 -8.80 -6.82
C PRO A 441 -16.88 -9.81 -6.31
N ARG A 442 -15.74 -9.93 -6.99
CA ARG A 442 -14.65 -10.85 -6.62
C ARG A 442 -13.98 -10.48 -5.30
N VAL A 443 -13.83 -9.19 -5.00
CA VAL A 443 -13.19 -8.72 -3.75
C VAL A 443 -14.19 -8.39 -2.65
N ALA A 444 -15.48 -8.16 -2.97
CA ALA A 444 -16.52 -7.79 -2.02
C ALA A 444 -16.54 -8.72 -0.79
N PRO A 445 -16.57 -8.18 0.45
CA PRO A 445 -16.51 -9.01 1.66
C PRO A 445 -17.74 -9.90 1.86
N ILE A 446 -18.90 -9.40 1.49
CA ILE A 446 -20.16 -10.15 1.42
C ILE A 446 -20.55 -10.22 -0.05
N LYS A 447 -20.85 -11.42 -0.54
CA LYS A 447 -21.23 -11.62 -1.94
C LYS A 447 -22.73 -11.41 -2.15
N VAL A 448 -23.53 -11.90 -1.21
CA VAL A 448 -25.01 -11.87 -1.31
C VAL A 448 -25.62 -11.53 0.04
N GLY A 449 -26.49 -10.50 0.06
CA GLY A 449 -27.41 -10.23 1.16
C GLY A 449 -28.72 -10.99 0.96
N ILE A 450 -29.27 -11.63 1.99
CA ILE A 450 -30.50 -12.45 1.92
C ILE A 450 -31.51 -11.91 2.90
N PHE A 451 -32.70 -11.52 2.40
CA PHE A 451 -33.70 -10.80 3.18
C PHE A 451 -35.10 -11.42 3.04
N PRO A 452 -35.73 -11.91 4.13
CA PRO A 452 -37.17 -12.15 4.12
C PRO A 452 -37.89 -10.80 4.09
N LEU A 453 -38.88 -10.61 3.24
CA LEU A 453 -39.65 -9.35 3.15
C LEU A 453 -40.21 -8.93 4.53
N LEU A 454 -40.77 -9.90 5.25
CA LEU A 454 -41.33 -9.72 6.59
C LEU A 454 -40.70 -10.72 7.59
N LYS A 455 -40.14 -10.21 8.69
CA LYS A 455 -39.53 -11.02 9.77
C LYS A 455 -40.54 -11.81 10.62
N ASN A 456 -41.79 -11.36 10.66
CA ASN A 456 -42.87 -11.97 11.46
C ASN A 456 -43.67 -13.01 10.67
N LYS A 457 -43.24 -13.40 9.48
CA LYS A 457 -43.86 -14.45 8.67
C LYS A 457 -42.92 -15.66 8.57
N PRO A 458 -43.15 -16.74 9.33
CA PRO A 458 -42.25 -17.89 9.41
C PRO A 458 -41.85 -18.46 8.04
N ALA A 459 -42.82 -18.63 7.12
CA ALA A 459 -42.55 -19.19 5.80
C ALA A 459 -41.53 -18.39 4.97
N LEU A 460 -41.54 -17.05 5.06
CA LEU A 460 -40.53 -16.20 4.40
C LEU A 460 -39.15 -16.34 5.06
N VAL A 461 -39.10 -16.42 6.39
CA VAL A 461 -37.87 -16.58 7.16
C VAL A 461 -37.23 -17.93 6.88
N GLU A 462 -38.03 -19.02 6.94
CA GLU A 462 -37.55 -20.38 6.64
C GLU A 462 -36.99 -20.47 5.23
N LYS A 463 -37.69 -19.93 4.24
CA LYS A 463 -37.20 -19.91 2.86
C LYS A 463 -35.91 -19.08 2.67
N ALA A 464 -35.80 -17.95 3.37
CA ALA A 464 -34.57 -17.16 3.35
C ALA A 464 -33.38 -17.91 3.99
N LEU A 465 -33.61 -18.66 5.07
CA LEU A 465 -32.58 -19.50 5.68
C LEU A 465 -32.22 -20.72 4.80
N GLU A 466 -33.17 -21.31 4.07
CA GLU A 466 -32.87 -22.34 3.06
C GLU A 466 -31.94 -21.80 2.00
N ILE A 467 -32.19 -20.60 1.47
CA ILE A 467 -31.32 -19.95 0.48
C ILE A 467 -29.93 -19.63 1.08
N GLN A 468 -29.90 -19.17 2.31
CA GLN A 468 -28.63 -18.94 3.01
C GLN A 468 -27.81 -20.23 3.10
N ASN A 469 -28.43 -21.34 3.47
CA ASN A 469 -27.77 -22.63 3.59
C ASN A 469 -27.33 -23.19 2.23
N LEU A 470 -28.08 -22.91 1.15
CA LEU A 470 -27.73 -23.27 -0.20
C LEU A 470 -26.44 -22.55 -0.68
N LEU A 471 -26.32 -21.24 -0.40
CA LEU A 471 -25.24 -20.40 -0.91
C LEU A 471 -23.99 -20.38 -0.01
N ARG A 472 -24.16 -20.55 1.33
CA ARG A 472 -23.06 -20.46 2.32
C ARG A 472 -21.85 -21.36 2.05
N PRO A 473 -21.97 -22.60 1.53
CA PRO A 473 -20.81 -23.41 1.20
C PRO A 473 -20.00 -22.88 0.01
N LEU A 474 -20.59 -22.00 -0.81
CA LEU A 474 -20.01 -21.53 -2.07
C LEU A 474 -19.43 -20.11 -1.97
N MET A 475 -20.03 -19.26 -1.13
CA MET A 475 -19.66 -17.85 -1.02
C MET A 475 -20.10 -17.24 0.31
N ASN A 476 -19.50 -16.09 0.67
CA ASN A 476 -19.87 -15.38 1.89
C ASN A 476 -21.24 -14.69 1.71
N VAL A 477 -22.21 -15.05 2.55
CA VAL A 477 -23.59 -14.55 2.51
C VAL A 477 -23.97 -13.92 3.85
N PHE A 478 -24.86 -12.92 3.80
CA PHE A 478 -25.33 -12.23 4.98
C PHE A 478 -26.87 -12.22 5.05
N TYR A 479 -27.44 -12.79 6.12
CA TYR A 479 -28.87 -12.75 6.40
C TYR A 479 -29.21 -11.51 7.22
N ASP A 480 -30.29 -10.78 6.84
CA ASP A 480 -30.79 -9.63 7.59
C ASP A 480 -32.31 -9.54 7.52
N ASP A 481 -32.97 -9.49 8.68
CA ASP A 481 -34.41 -9.30 8.84
C ASP A 481 -34.77 -8.00 9.59
N GLY A 482 -33.78 -7.19 9.92
CA GLY A 482 -33.89 -6.00 10.76
C GLY A 482 -34.37 -4.74 10.02
N GLY A 483 -35.58 -4.23 10.34
CA GLY A 483 -36.12 -3.00 9.77
C GLY A 483 -36.74 -3.18 8.37
N ALA A 484 -37.06 -2.07 7.71
CA ALA A 484 -37.64 -2.07 6.36
C ALA A 484 -36.65 -2.53 5.31
N ILE A 485 -37.13 -3.16 4.23
CA ILE A 485 -36.31 -3.73 3.16
C ILE A 485 -35.35 -2.70 2.52
N GLY A 486 -35.80 -1.47 2.27
CA GLY A 486 -34.98 -0.40 1.74
C GLY A 486 -33.77 -0.07 2.63
N ARG A 487 -33.92 -0.11 3.96
CA ARG A 487 -32.82 0.11 4.91
C ARG A 487 -31.80 -1.04 4.89
N ARG A 488 -32.27 -2.28 4.64
CA ARG A 488 -31.38 -3.45 4.49
C ARG A 488 -30.54 -3.31 3.24
N TYR A 489 -31.12 -2.90 2.11
CA TYR A 489 -30.37 -2.59 0.89
C TYR A 489 -29.32 -1.52 1.13
N ARG A 490 -29.67 -0.39 1.80
CA ARG A 490 -28.72 0.68 2.13
C ARG A 490 -27.54 0.18 2.96
N ARG A 491 -27.79 -0.66 3.96
CA ARG A 491 -26.70 -1.26 4.76
C ARG A 491 -25.76 -2.10 3.92
N GLN A 492 -26.28 -2.86 2.95
CA GLN A 492 -25.46 -3.67 2.05
C GLN A 492 -24.77 -2.86 0.97
N ASP A 493 -25.38 -1.78 0.49
CA ASP A 493 -24.73 -0.82 -0.40
C ASP A 493 -23.47 -0.21 0.27
N GLU A 494 -23.57 0.20 1.55
CA GLU A 494 -22.44 0.69 2.33
C GLU A 494 -21.42 -0.40 2.70
N ALA A 495 -21.82 -1.66 2.81
CA ALA A 495 -20.91 -2.79 2.99
C ALA A 495 -20.24 -3.25 1.69
N GLY A 496 -20.72 -2.76 0.54
CA GLY A 496 -20.20 -3.11 -0.76
C GLY A 496 -20.68 -4.46 -1.30
N THR A 497 -21.80 -4.98 -0.81
CA THR A 497 -22.40 -6.26 -1.24
C THR A 497 -22.97 -6.11 -2.66
N PRO A 498 -22.49 -6.87 -3.66
CA PRO A 498 -22.92 -6.69 -5.05
C PRO A 498 -24.33 -7.18 -5.35
N PHE A 499 -24.80 -8.18 -4.64
CA PHE A 499 -26.08 -8.83 -4.89
C PHE A 499 -26.94 -8.92 -3.63
N CYS A 500 -28.26 -8.73 -3.76
CA CYS A 500 -29.21 -8.95 -2.69
C CYS A 500 -30.38 -9.79 -3.18
N VAL A 501 -30.74 -10.80 -2.40
CA VAL A 501 -31.88 -11.69 -2.65
C VAL A 501 -32.99 -11.35 -1.68
N THR A 502 -34.19 -11.06 -2.19
CA THR A 502 -35.38 -10.83 -1.38
C THR A 502 -36.37 -11.96 -1.57
N VAL A 503 -36.79 -12.55 -0.46
CA VAL A 503 -37.83 -13.57 -0.34
C VAL A 503 -39.14 -12.88 0.00
N ASP A 504 -40.12 -12.98 -0.89
CA ASP A 504 -41.42 -12.31 -0.81
C ASP A 504 -42.61 -13.28 -0.92
N PHE A 505 -43.83 -12.77 -1.00
CA PHE A 505 -45.04 -13.58 -1.08
C PHE A 505 -45.13 -14.42 -2.35
N ASP A 506 -44.57 -13.92 -3.48
CA ASP A 506 -44.49 -14.70 -4.73
C ASP A 506 -43.59 -15.92 -4.55
N THR A 507 -42.49 -15.78 -3.76
CA THR A 507 -41.54 -16.88 -3.48
C THR A 507 -42.20 -18.10 -2.85
N ILE A 508 -43.19 -17.88 -1.98
CA ILE A 508 -43.89 -18.92 -1.24
C ILE A 508 -45.25 -19.29 -1.85
N GLY A 509 -45.56 -18.81 -3.05
CA GLY A 509 -46.76 -19.14 -3.81
C GLY A 509 -48.05 -18.48 -3.33
N GLU A 510 -48.01 -17.51 -2.37
CA GLU A 510 -49.22 -16.86 -1.88
C GLU A 510 -49.94 -15.99 -2.90
N ASN A 511 -49.22 -15.44 -3.86
CA ASN A 511 -49.80 -14.66 -4.97
C ASN A 511 -50.09 -15.50 -6.22
N GLY A 512 -49.95 -16.82 -6.12
CA GLY A 512 -50.15 -17.79 -7.18
C GLY A 512 -48.92 -18.68 -7.43
N PRO A 513 -49.10 -19.86 -8.05
CA PRO A 513 -48.03 -20.85 -8.19
C PRO A 513 -46.99 -20.50 -9.26
N GLU A 514 -47.27 -19.53 -10.14
CA GLU A 514 -46.40 -19.21 -11.30
C GLU A 514 -45.01 -18.73 -10.91
N LYS A 515 -44.88 -18.06 -9.77
CA LYS A 515 -43.63 -17.50 -9.26
C LYS A 515 -43.11 -18.23 -8.01
N GLU A 516 -43.78 -19.31 -7.59
CA GLU A 516 -43.30 -20.10 -6.46
C GLU A 516 -41.88 -20.64 -6.72
N GLY A 517 -41.03 -20.64 -5.71
CA GLY A 517 -39.64 -21.06 -5.82
C GLY A 517 -38.72 -20.05 -6.55
N THR A 518 -39.21 -18.81 -6.78
CA THR A 518 -38.39 -17.72 -7.34
C THR A 518 -38.18 -16.63 -6.30
N VAL A 519 -37.15 -15.81 -6.49
CA VAL A 519 -36.78 -14.68 -5.62
C VAL A 519 -36.47 -13.42 -6.44
N THR A 520 -36.54 -12.26 -5.81
CA THR A 520 -36.06 -11.02 -6.42
C THR A 520 -34.56 -10.91 -6.17
N LEU A 521 -33.77 -10.90 -7.24
CA LEU A 521 -32.33 -10.62 -7.24
C LEU A 521 -32.12 -9.14 -7.59
N ARG A 522 -31.48 -8.38 -6.68
CA ARG A 522 -31.11 -6.98 -6.88
C ARG A 522 -29.62 -6.85 -7.12
N HIS A 523 -29.26 -6.08 -8.14
CA HIS A 523 -27.90 -5.69 -8.47
C HIS A 523 -27.59 -4.32 -7.86
N ARG A 524 -26.52 -4.23 -7.05
CA ARG A 524 -26.12 -3.00 -6.32
C ARG A 524 -25.86 -1.83 -7.28
N ASP A 525 -25.12 -2.05 -8.36
CA ASP A 525 -24.58 -0.99 -9.22
C ASP A 525 -25.65 -0.36 -10.11
N ALA A 526 -26.47 -1.18 -10.72
CA ALA A 526 -27.56 -0.72 -11.58
C ALA A 526 -28.86 -0.43 -10.82
N MET A 527 -28.96 -0.88 -9.56
CA MET A 527 -30.20 -0.91 -8.76
C MET A 527 -31.36 -1.65 -9.44
N THR A 528 -31.07 -2.41 -10.47
CA THR A 528 -32.07 -3.25 -11.17
C THR A 528 -32.45 -4.45 -10.34
N GLN A 529 -33.65 -4.94 -10.55
CA GLN A 529 -34.19 -6.13 -9.92
C GLN A 529 -34.74 -7.06 -11.00
N GLU A 530 -34.47 -8.35 -10.84
CA GLU A 530 -34.98 -9.39 -11.71
C GLU A 530 -35.50 -10.57 -10.91
N ARG A 531 -36.39 -11.36 -11.52
CA ARG A 531 -36.95 -12.54 -10.88
C ARG A 531 -36.18 -13.78 -11.36
N VAL A 532 -35.60 -14.53 -10.41
CA VAL A 532 -34.77 -15.72 -10.70
C VAL A 532 -35.24 -16.91 -9.86
N ARG A 533 -35.04 -18.12 -10.34
CA ARG A 533 -35.36 -19.33 -9.57
C ARG A 533 -34.28 -19.54 -8.51
N ILE A 534 -34.69 -19.98 -7.32
CA ILE A 534 -33.77 -20.27 -6.21
C ILE A 534 -32.71 -21.31 -6.62
N ALA A 535 -33.12 -22.34 -7.36
CA ALA A 535 -32.20 -23.38 -7.84
C ALA A 535 -31.09 -22.89 -8.76
N ASP A 536 -31.32 -21.78 -9.48
CA ASP A 536 -30.36 -21.21 -10.43
C ASP A 536 -29.36 -20.26 -9.79
N LEU A 537 -29.60 -19.77 -8.54
CA LEU A 537 -28.75 -18.81 -7.84
C LEU A 537 -27.28 -19.23 -7.78
N PRO A 538 -26.90 -20.48 -7.43
CA PRO A 538 -25.52 -20.91 -7.41
C PRO A 538 -24.84 -20.76 -8.77
N ALA A 539 -25.47 -21.20 -9.84
CA ALA A 539 -24.93 -21.15 -11.21
C ALA A 539 -24.81 -19.72 -11.75
N LEU A 540 -25.73 -18.82 -11.36
CA LEU A 540 -25.72 -17.41 -11.75
C LEU A 540 -24.66 -16.62 -11.00
N LEU A 541 -24.51 -16.83 -9.70
CA LEU A 541 -23.71 -15.97 -8.86
C LEU A 541 -22.24 -16.40 -8.76
N LEU A 542 -21.96 -17.73 -8.72
CA LEU A 542 -20.59 -18.22 -8.54
C LEU A 542 -19.58 -17.69 -9.57
N PRO A 543 -19.88 -17.67 -10.89
CA PRO A 543 -18.95 -17.12 -11.88
C PRO A 543 -18.65 -15.62 -11.71
N LEU A 544 -19.56 -14.87 -11.10
CA LEU A 544 -19.43 -13.42 -10.89
C LEU A 544 -18.57 -13.08 -9.68
N VAL A 545 -18.51 -13.97 -8.69
CA VAL A 545 -17.87 -13.71 -7.39
C VAL A 545 -16.56 -14.49 -7.17
N SER A 546 -16.17 -15.36 -8.11
CA SER A 546 -14.97 -16.25 -8.04
C SER A 546 -13.70 -15.61 -8.57
#